data_6c8f208947f9b4ee703b36bdeae9fbfe
#
_entry.id   6c8f208947f9b4ee703b36bdeae9fbfe
#
_cell.length_a   1.000
_cell.length_b   1.000
_cell.length_c   1.000
_cell.angle_alpha   90.00
_cell.angle_beta   90.00
_cell.angle_gamma   90.00
#
_symmetry.space_group_name_H-M   'P 1'
#
loop_
_entity.id
_entity.type
_entity.pdbx_description
1 polymer ?
#
loop_
_entity_poly.entity_id
_entity_poly.type
_entity_poly.pdbx_seq_one_letter_code
_entity_poly.pdbx_strand_id
1 'polypeptide(L)'
;MTLKPMIRTTLRFAVALSALAMAFASTPSAAQTQGCNVVVQSDDALRYLPHAIEVPRTCKDFTVTLTHSGRLPVLAMGHNWVLSKQSDMAGVARTGMLAGAENHYVDPSDRRVIAHTKVIGGGQASSVSFAVSALQPGETYAFFCTFAGHSPVMQGSLVLQ
;
A
#
# COMPACT_ATOMS: atom_id res chain seq x y z
N MET A 1 -8.27 88.23 -25.45
CA MET A 1 -7.46 87.01 -25.75
C MET A 1 -7.65 86.05 -24.58
N THR A 2 -8.60 85.10 -24.73
CA THR A 2 -8.97 84.17 -23.65
C THR A 2 -8.51 82.78 -24.06
N LEU A 3 -7.53 82.23 -23.32
CA LEU A 3 -7.06 80.85 -23.51
C LEU A 3 -8.01 79.86 -22.75
N LYS A 4 -8.52 78.87 -23.47
CA LYS A 4 -9.34 77.82 -23.00
C LYS A 4 -8.48 76.65 -22.51
N PRO A 5 -8.65 76.08 -21.34
CA PRO A 5 -7.86 74.91 -20.91
C PRO A 5 -8.38 73.62 -21.55
N MET A 6 -7.47 72.84 -22.16
CA MET A 6 -7.70 71.48 -22.64
C MET A 6 -7.73 70.49 -21.48
N ILE A 7 -8.88 69.86 -21.27
CA ILE A 7 -9.05 68.71 -20.34
C ILE A 7 -8.50 67.47 -21.00
N ARG A 8 -7.42 66.91 -20.47
CA ARG A 8 -6.87 65.60 -20.86
C ARG A 8 -7.57 64.52 -20.04
N THR A 9 -8.45 63.76 -20.70
CA THR A 9 -9.07 62.56 -20.12
C THR A 9 -8.10 61.40 -20.18
N THR A 10 -7.56 60.97 -19.02
CA THR A 10 -6.72 59.75 -18.92
C THR A 10 -7.64 58.55 -18.75
N LEU A 11 -7.74 57.71 -19.77
CA LEU A 11 -8.43 56.43 -19.72
C LEU A 11 -7.56 55.42 -18.99
N ARG A 12 -7.98 55.02 -17.73
CA ARG A 12 -7.33 53.98 -16.97
C ARG A 12 -7.92 52.64 -17.38
N PHE A 13 -7.15 51.82 -18.10
CA PHE A 13 -7.44 50.43 -18.34
C PHE A 13 -7.12 49.62 -17.06
N ALA A 14 -8.14 49.13 -16.38
CA ALA A 14 -7.97 48.15 -15.29
C ALA A 14 -7.89 46.77 -15.95
N VAL A 15 -6.67 46.18 -15.94
CA VAL A 15 -6.47 44.78 -16.32
C VAL A 15 -6.80 43.92 -15.10
N ALA A 16 -7.95 43.25 -15.12
CA ALA A 16 -8.32 42.24 -14.13
C ALA A 16 -7.59 40.94 -14.43
N LEU A 17 -6.56 40.62 -13.63
CA LEU A 17 -5.82 39.37 -13.69
C LEU A 17 -6.63 38.30 -12.92
N SER A 18 -7.42 37.49 -13.64
CA SER A 18 -8.12 36.35 -13.06
C SER A 18 -7.14 35.20 -12.85
N ALA A 19 -6.63 35.01 -11.62
CA ALA A 19 -5.83 33.84 -11.25
C ALA A 19 -6.76 32.61 -11.12
N LEU A 20 -6.74 31.74 -12.14
CA LEU A 20 -7.41 30.43 -12.11
C LEU A 20 -6.57 29.48 -11.26
N ALA A 21 -6.92 29.29 -9.98
CA ALA A 21 -6.31 28.32 -9.11
C ALA A 21 -6.74 26.91 -9.54
N MET A 22 -5.87 26.18 -10.24
CA MET A 22 -6.07 24.76 -10.51
C MET A 22 -5.74 23.98 -9.23
N ALA A 23 -6.78 23.51 -8.54
CA ALA A 23 -6.63 22.54 -7.45
C ALA A 23 -6.27 21.17 -8.07
N PHE A 24 -5.02 20.75 -7.93
CA PHE A 24 -4.59 19.38 -8.23
C PHE A 24 -5.12 18.48 -7.10
N ALA A 25 -6.22 17.79 -7.35
CA ALA A 25 -6.68 16.70 -6.50
C ALA A 25 -5.70 15.52 -6.70
N SER A 26 -4.83 15.29 -5.71
CA SER A 26 -3.98 14.10 -5.66
C SER A 26 -4.86 12.89 -5.39
N THR A 27 -5.22 12.14 -6.42
CA THR A 27 -5.85 10.82 -6.25
C THR A 27 -4.82 9.86 -5.67
N PRO A 28 -5.15 9.09 -4.62
CA PRO A 28 -4.26 8.03 -4.15
C PRO A 28 -4.03 7.05 -5.30
N SER A 29 -2.77 6.81 -5.64
CA SER A 29 -2.39 5.85 -6.67
C SER A 29 -2.67 4.44 -6.13
N ALA A 30 -3.82 3.88 -6.53
CA ALA A 30 -4.06 2.46 -6.37
C ALA A 30 -3.06 1.72 -7.29
N ALA A 31 -2.39 0.71 -6.76
CA ALA A 31 -1.50 -0.08 -7.58
C ALA A 31 -2.29 -0.83 -8.63
N GLN A 32 -1.90 -0.64 -9.87
CA GLN A 32 -2.45 -1.41 -10.98
C GLN A 32 -2.00 -2.86 -10.83
N THR A 33 -2.92 -3.72 -10.43
CA THR A 33 -2.74 -5.17 -10.53
C THR A 33 -2.69 -5.52 -12.01
N GLN A 34 -1.55 -6.00 -12.49
CA GLN A 34 -1.44 -6.51 -13.86
C GLN A 34 -2.03 -7.93 -13.90
N GLY A 35 -3.34 -8.04 -14.08
CA GLY A 35 -4.03 -9.32 -14.09
C GLY A 35 -4.17 -9.95 -12.70
N CYS A 36 -3.82 -11.24 -12.54
CA CYS A 36 -3.99 -12.00 -11.30
C CYS A 36 -2.70 -12.06 -10.43
N ASN A 37 -1.89 -11.03 -10.47
CA ASN A 37 -0.67 -10.93 -9.66
C ASN A 37 -0.32 -9.48 -9.29
N VAL A 38 0.49 -9.33 -8.24
CA VAL A 38 1.03 -8.04 -7.80
C VAL A 38 2.44 -8.23 -7.23
N VAL A 39 3.30 -7.25 -7.46
CA VAL A 39 4.58 -7.13 -6.76
C VAL A 39 4.41 -6.11 -5.64
N VAL A 40 4.68 -6.54 -4.40
CA VAL A 40 4.74 -5.67 -3.21
C VAL A 40 6.20 -5.45 -2.87
N GLN A 41 6.65 -4.20 -2.98
CA GLN A 41 7.98 -3.81 -2.55
C GLN A 41 7.99 -3.51 -1.06
N SER A 42 9.05 -3.92 -0.38
CA SER A 42 9.36 -3.53 0.99
C SER A 42 10.78 -2.94 1.07
N ASP A 43 11.08 -2.25 2.16
CA ASP A 43 12.38 -1.61 2.37
C ASP A 43 12.77 -1.55 3.85
N ASP A 44 13.99 -1.05 4.14
CA ASP A 44 14.51 -0.89 5.49
C ASP A 44 13.76 0.21 6.31
N ALA A 45 12.78 0.91 5.72
CA ALA A 45 11.93 1.90 6.39
C ALA A 45 10.54 1.36 6.78
N LEU A 46 10.37 0.03 6.82
CA LEU A 46 9.14 -0.65 7.25
C LEU A 46 7.92 -0.29 6.38
N ARG A 47 8.10 -0.21 5.06
CA ARG A 47 7.04 0.19 4.13
C ARG A 47 6.68 -0.95 3.19
N TYR A 48 5.41 -0.98 2.79
CA TYR A 48 4.93 -1.70 1.61
C TYR A 48 4.50 -0.73 0.53
N LEU A 49 4.84 -1.03 -0.72
CA LEU A 49 4.33 -0.36 -1.90
C LEU A 49 3.88 -1.41 -2.91
N PRO A 50 2.60 -1.45 -3.27
CA PRO A 50 1.50 -0.57 -2.84
C PRO A 50 0.98 -0.81 -1.42
N HIS A 51 0.26 0.19 -0.87
CA HIS A 51 -0.46 0.06 0.42
C HIS A 51 -1.88 -0.50 0.27
N ALA A 52 -2.39 -0.58 -0.96
CA ALA A 52 -3.71 -1.13 -1.26
C ALA A 52 -3.61 -2.07 -2.46
N ILE A 53 -4.29 -3.21 -2.38
CA ILE A 53 -4.36 -4.23 -3.43
C ILE A 53 -5.82 -4.50 -3.73
N GLU A 54 -6.15 -4.48 -5.02
CA GLU A 54 -7.46 -4.86 -5.54
C GLU A 54 -7.34 -6.20 -6.26
N VAL A 55 -8.08 -7.20 -5.81
CA VAL A 55 -8.08 -8.56 -6.39
C VAL A 55 -9.29 -8.73 -7.29
N PRO A 56 -9.09 -8.93 -8.61
CA PRO A 56 -10.22 -9.18 -9.51
C PRO A 56 -10.92 -10.51 -9.20
N ARG A 57 -12.24 -10.51 -9.11
CA ARG A 57 -13.04 -11.74 -8.94
C ARG A 57 -12.92 -12.73 -10.09
N THR A 58 -12.48 -12.26 -11.24
CA THR A 58 -12.25 -13.09 -12.43
C THR A 58 -11.03 -13.99 -12.30
N CYS A 59 -10.15 -13.73 -11.33
CA CYS A 59 -8.99 -14.57 -11.05
C CYS A 59 -9.42 -15.83 -10.30
N LYS A 60 -8.90 -16.99 -10.70
CA LYS A 60 -9.02 -18.23 -9.93
C LYS A 60 -8.06 -18.19 -8.74
N ASP A 61 -6.81 -17.89 -9.03
CA ASP A 61 -5.74 -17.73 -8.05
C ASP A 61 -5.12 -16.36 -8.20
N PHE A 62 -4.64 -15.78 -7.09
CA PHE A 62 -3.94 -14.51 -7.08
C PHE A 62 -2.56 -14.67 -6.47
N THR A 63 -1.54 -14.13 -7.14
CA THR A 63 -0.14 -14.25 -6.72
C THR A 63 0.40 -12.92 -6.21
N VAL A 64 0.98 -12.95 -5.02
CA VAL A 64 1.72 -11.82 -4.45
C VAL A 64 3.20 -12.18 -4.42
N THR A 65 4.04 -11.31 -4.98
CA THR A 65 5.49 -11.39 -4.88
C THR A 65 5.98 -10.25 -3.99
N LEU A 66 6.48 -10.60 -2.81
CA LEU A 66 7.15 -9.66 -1.92
C LEU A 66 8.61 -9.52 -2.35
N THR A 67 9.09 -8.29 -2.48
CA THR A 67 10.50 -7.96 -2.72
C THR A 67 11.02 -7.02 -1.63
N HIS A 68 12.31 -7.11 -1.31
CA HIS A 68 12.94 -6.23 -0.31
C HIS A 68 14.06 -5.42 -0.99
N SER A 69 13.83 -4.13 -1.21
CA SER A 69 14.80 -3.23 -1.85
C SER A 69 15.87 -2.68 -0.91
N GLY A 70 15.76 -2.95 0.39
CA GLY A 70 16.76 -2.56 1.39
C GLY A 70 18.03 -3.42 1.34
N ARG A 71 18.90 -3.22 2.33
CA ARG A 71 20.21 -3.89 2.41
C ARG A 71 20.42 -4.66 3.71
N LEU A 72 19.55 -4.47 4.68
CA LEU A 72 19.71 -5.10 6.00
C LEU A 72 19.40 -6.60 5.92
N PRO A 73 20.15 -7.41 6.68
CA PRO A 73 19.95 -8.85 6.68
C PRO A 73 18.63 -9.26 7.34
N VAL A 74 18.12 -10.42 7.00
CA VAL A 74 16.83 -10.96 7.46
C VAL A 74 16.67 -10.97 8.98
N LEU A 75 17.75 -11.18 9.73
CA LEU A 75 17.71 -11.19 11.21
C LEU A 75 17.52 -9.78 11.82
N ALA A 76 17.89 -8.73 11.10
CA ALA A 76 17.78 -7.35 11.57
C ALA A 76 16.52 -6.64 11.02
N MET A 77 16.15 -6.94 9.76
CA MET A 77 15.07 -6.27 9.05
C MET A 77 14.34 -7.26 8.13
N GLY A 78 13.91 -8.37 8.70
CA GLY A 78 13.14 -9.37 7.98
C GLY A 78 11.72 -8.90 7.69
N HIS A 79 11.22 -9.18 6.50
CA HIS A 79 9.84 -8.91 6.13
C HIS A 79 9.18 -10.15 5.55
N ASN A 80 7.93 -10.38 5.94
CA ASN A 80 7.01 -11.28 5.25
C ASN A 80 5.74 -10.51 4.87
N TRP A 81 4.93 -11.07 4.02
CA TRP A 81 3.61 -10.57 3.67
C TRP A 81 2.59 -11.61 4.14
N VAL A 82 1.71 -11.23 5.06
CA VAL A 82 0.70 -12.12 5.66
C VAL A 82 -0.66 -11.52 5.42
N LEU A 83 -1.62 -12.32 4.94
CA LEU A 83 -2.98 -11.92 4.64
C LEU A 83 -3.96 -12.54 5.64
N SER A 84 -4.82 -11.72 6.23
CA SER A 84 -5.96 -12.15 7.05
C SER A 84 -7.16 -11.20 6.85
N LYS A 85 -8.30 -11.51 7.46
CA LYS A 85 -9.33 -10.49 7.66
C LYS A 85 -8.76 -9.34 8.48
N GLN A 86 -9.24 -8.12 8.22
CA GLN A 86 -8.83 -6.94 8.96
C GLN A 86 -9.09 -7.09 10.48
N SER A 87 -10.22 -7.72 10.85
CA SER A 87 -10.59 -7.99 12.25
C SER A 87 -9.61 -8.91 12.97
N ASP A 88 -8.91 -9.79 12.25
CA ASP A 88 -8.01 -10.80 12.79
C ASP A 88 -6.54 -10.36 12.84
N MET A 89 -6.20 -9.26 12.16
CA MET A 89 -4.84 -8.79 11.95
C MET A 89 -4.01 -8.74 13.24
N ALA A 90 -4.53 -8.10 14.30
CA ALA A 90 -3.78 -7.95 15.56
C ALA A 90 -3.50 -9.29 16.25
N GLY A 91 -4.47 -10.21 16.17
CA GLY A 91 -4.34 -11.56 16.71
C GLY A 91 -3.30 -12.39 15.95
N VAL A 92 -3.38 -12.38 14.63
CA VAL A 92 -2.43 -13.08 13.72
C VAL A 92 -1.01 -12.50 13.85
N ALA A 93 -0.87 -11.17 13.92
CA ALA A 93 0.43 -10.55 14.11
C ALA A 93 1.10 -11.01 15.43
N ARG A 94 0.31 -11.12 16.51
CA ARG A 94 0.81 -11.59 17.80
C ARG A 94 1.20 -13.07 17.77
N THR A 95 0.36 -13.96 17.25
CA THR A 95 0.67 -15.40 17.16
C THR A 95 1.85 -15.64 16.22
N GLY A 96 1.93 -14.93 15.10
CA GLY A 96 3.04 -15.01 14.16
C GLY A 96 4.37 -14.58 14.78
N MET A 97 4.41 -13.46 15.51
CA MET A 97 5.59 -13.04 16.24
C MET A 97 6.09 -14.10 17.22
N LEU A 98 5.18 -14.75 17.94
CA LEU A 98 5.51 -15.82 18.92
C LEU A 98 5.97 -17.11 18.24
N ALA A 99 5.52 -17.38 17.01
CA ALA A 99 5.95 -18.56 16.24
C ALA A 99 7.43 -18.47 15.80
N GLY A 100 8.01 -17.27 15.78
CA GLY A 100 9.46 -17.06 15.60
C GLY A 100 9.97 -17.28 14.19
N ALA A 101 11.27 -17.10 14.02
CA ALA A 101 11.94 -17.11 12.72
C ALA A 101 11.88 -18.47 12.01
N GLU A 102 11.89 -19.57 12.74
CA GLU A 102 11.82 -20.93 12.19
C GLU A 102 10.52 -21.18 11.42
N ASN A 103 9.44 -20.53 11.85
CA ASN A 103 8.13 -20.55 11.19
C ASN A 103 7.87 -19.31 10.31
N HIS A 104 8.93 -18.59 9.93
CA HIS A 104 8.81 -17.36 9.16
C HIS A 104 7.88 -16.32 9.82
N TYR A 105 7.79 -16.32 11.17
CA TYR A 105 6.89 -15.50 11.97
C TYR A 105 5.40 -15.70 11.61
N VAL A 106 5.00 -16.93 11.28
CA VAL A 106 3.62 -17.32 11.04
C VAL A 106 3.34 -18.61 11.80
N ASP A 107 2.30 -18.62 12.62
CA ASP A 107 1.85 -19.84 13.27
C ASP A 107 1.19 -20.76 12.24
N PRO A 108 1.74 -21.94 11.91
CA PRO A 108 1.18 -22.83 10.89
C PRO A 108 -0.18 -23.42 11.26
N SER A 109 -0.60 -23.31 12.53
CA SER A 109 -1.92 -23.75 13.00
C SER A 109 -2.97 -22.64 12.99
N ASP A 110 -2.59 -21.38 12.75
CA ASP A 110 -3.50 -20.24 12.77
C ASP A 110 -4.35 -20.17 11.50
N ARG A 111 -5.58 -20.68 11.60
CA ARG A 111 -6.52 -20.72 10.48
C ARG A 111 -7.03 -19.35 10.00
N ARG A 112 -6.70 -18.27 10.69
CA ARG A 112 -7.01 -16.90 10.27
C ARG A 112 -6.06 -16.41 9.18
N VAL A 113 -4.89 -17.04 9.02
CA VAL A 113 -3.95 -16.74 7.94
C VAL A 113 -4.48 -17.32 6.64
N ILE A 114 -4.80 -16.47 5.68
CA ILE A 114 -5.26 -16.86 4.33
C ILE A 114 -4.07 -17.23 3.45
N ALA A 115 -3.01 -16.42 3.50
CA ALA A 115 -1.79 -16.65 2.72
C ALA A 115 -0.62 -15.92 3.38
N HIS A 116 0.61 -16.41 3.15
CA HIS A 116 1.82 -15.72 3.59
C HIS A 116 3.04 -16.08 2.73
N THR A 117 3.97 -15.15 2.62
CA THR A 117 5.31 -15.42 2.06
C THR A 117 6.25 -15.94 3.16
N LYS A 118 7.40 -16.44 2.75
CA LYS A 118 8.53 -16.59 3.68
C LYS A 118 9.00 -15.20 4.13
N VAL A 119 9.70 -15.15 5.28
CA VAL A 119 10.41 -13.95 5.68
C VAL A 119 11.66 -13.79 4.80
N ILE A 120 11.90 -12.55 4.33
CA ILE A 120 13.01 -12.19 3.44
C ILE A 120 13.81 -11.03 4.01
N GLY A 121 15.09 -10.93 3.65
CA GLY A 121 15.97 -9.79 3.93
C GLY A 121 16.28 -8.98 2.68
N GLY A 122 17.13 -7.97 2.82
CA GLY A 122 17.52 -7.06 1.73
C GLY A 122 18.00 -7.80 0.48
N GLY A 123 17.50 -7.38 -0.69
CA GLY A 123 17.81 -7.95 -1.99
C GLY A 123 17.10 -9.27 -2.31
N GLN A 124 16.26 -9.78 -1.42
CA GLN A 124 15.55 -11.05 -1.60
C GLN A 124 14.11 -10.86 -2.06
N ALA A 125 13.49 -11.95 -2.52
CA ALA A 125 12.08 -12.01 -2.90
C ALA A 125 11.47 -13.35 -2.46
N SER A 126 10.14 -13.34 -2.22
CA SER A 126 9.33 -14.52 -1.94
C SER A 126 7.93 -14.33 -2.49
N SER A 127 7.33 -15.38 -3.04
CA SER A 127 5.97 -15.32 -3.59
C SER A 127 5.05 -16.30 -2.88
N VAL A 128 3.76 -15.96 -2.90
CA VAL A 128 2.66 -16.81 -2.45
C VAL A 128 1.50 -16.66 -3.42
N SER A 129 0.81 -17.76 -3.70
CA SER A 129 -0.47 -17.77 -4.43
C SER A 129 -1.57 -18.29 -3.53
N PHE A 130 -2.76 -17.71 -3.64
CA PHE A 130 -3.95 -18.15 -2.91
C PHE A 130 -5.17 -18.16 -3.82
N ALA A 131 -6.11 -19.04 -3.54
CA ALA A 131 -7.37 -19.11 -4.25
C ALA A 131 -8.22 -17.88 -3.94
N VAL A 132 -8.71 -17.17 -4.97
CA VAL A 132 -9.55 -15.98 -4.81
C VAL A 132 -10.88 -16.32 -4.13
N SER A 133 -11.34 -17.57 -4.23
CA SER A 133 -12.50 -18.09 -3.50
C SER A 133 -12.34 -18.08 -1.97
N ALA A 134 -11.14 -17.91 -1.44
CA ALA A 134 -10.90 -17.69 0.00
C ALA A 134 -11.32 -16.29 0.48
N LEU A 135 -11.52 -15.35 -0.46
CA LEU A 135 -11.99 -14.00 -0.18
C LEU A 135 -13.51 -13.92 -0.32
N GLN A 136 -14.15 -13.17 0.56
CA GLN A 136 -15.60 -12.96 0.56
C GLN A 136 -15.94 -11.56 0.08
N PRO A 137 -16.98 -11.40 -0.77
CA PRO A 137 -17.46 -10.09 -1.18
C PRO A 137 -17.88 -9.23 0.01
N GLY A 138 -17.46 -7.98 0.04
CA GLY A 138 -17.79 -7.02 1.12
C GLY A 138 -16.95 -7.16 2.39
N GLU A 139 -16.09 -8.19 2.48
CA GLU A 139 -15.15 -8.32 3.58
C GLU A 139 -13.92 -7.42 3.34
N THR A 140 -13.34 -6.90 4.41
CA THR A 140 -12.07 -6.16 4.39
C THR A 140 -10.93 -7.03 4.86
N TYR A 141 -9.84 -7.00 4.14
CA TYR A 141 -8.63 -7.76 4.45
C TYR A 141 -7.46 -6.83 4.71
N ALA A 142 -6.58 -7.25 5.60
CA ALA A 142 -5.29 -6.61 5.82
C ALA A 142 -4.16 -7.53 5.35
N PHE A 143 -3.14 -6.95 4.73
CA PHE A 143 -1.85 -7.59 4.64
C PHE A 143 -0.83 -6.85 5.50
N PHE A 144 0.06 -7.57 6.17
CA PHE A 144 0.97 -6.98 7.16
C PHE A 144 2.20 -7.85 7.35
N CYS A 145 3.23 -7.25 7.97
CA CYS A 145 4.43 -7.96 8.38
C CYS A 145 4.29 -8.45 9.81
N THR A 146 4.59 -9.73 10.07
CA THR A 146 4.55 -10.33 11.41
C THR A 146 5.92 -10.44 12.08
N PHE A 147 6.99 -9.98 11.42
CA PHE A 147 8.29 -9.81 12.07
C PHE A 147 8.16 -8.91 13.30
N ALA A 148 8.92 -9.21 14.35
CA ALA A 148 8.76 -8.57 15.66
C ALA A 148 8.76 -7.02 15.58
N GLY A 149 7.68 -6.39 16.03
CA GLY A 149 7.53 -4.94 16.08
C GLY A 149 7.09 -4.26 14.78
N HIS A 150 6.97 -4.97 13.65
CA HIS A 150 6.69 -4.35 12.34
C HIS A 150 5.21 -4.10 12.07
N SER A 151 4.30 -4.97 12.51
CA SER A 151 2.89 -4.94 12.16
C SER A 151 2.14 -3.61 12.40
N PRO A 152 2.49 -2.77 13.41
CA PRO A 152 1.76 -1.53 13.63
C PRO A 152 1.93 -0.50 12.51
N VAL A 153 3.05 -0.56 11.79
CA VAL A 153 3.40 0.41 10.73
C VAL A 153 3.46 -0.22 9.35
N MET A 154 3.85 -1.50 9.26
CA MET A 154 4.05 -2.22 8.01
C MET A 154 2.82 -3.06 7.67
N GLN A 155 1.79 -2.40 7.12
CA GLN A 155 0.50 -2.98 6.78
C GLN A 155 -0.14 -2.27 5.58
N GLY A 156 -1.12 -2.92 4.97
CA GLY A 156 -1.93 -2.39 3.89
C GLY A 156 -3.28 -3.09 3.80
N SER A 157 -4.12 -2.65 2.90
CA SER A 157 -5.47 -3.18 2.67
C SER A 157 -5.58 -4.01 1.40
N LEU A 158 -6.44 -5.03 1.43
CA LEU A 158 -6.78 -5.81 0.25
C LEU A 158 -8.30 -5.93 0.14
N VAL A 159 -8.82 -5.74 -1.06
CA VAL A 159 -10.26 -5.86 -1.35
C VAL A 159 -10.49 -6.74 -2.56
N LEU A 160 -11.59 -7.50 -2.54
CA LEU A 160 -12.09 -8.28 -3.67
C LEU A 160 -13.02 -7.40 -4.51
N GLN A 161 -12.69 -7.21 -5.78
CA GLN A 161 -13.46 -6.42 -6.75
C GLN A 161 -14.24 -7.28 -7.73
#